data_47cd97a6daf1d718128223043a6f3987
#
_entry.id   47cd97a6daf1d718128223043a6f3987
#
_cell.length_a   1.000
_cell.length_b   1.000
_cell.length_c   1.000
_cell.angle_alpha   90.00
_cell.angle_beta   90.00
_cell.angle_gamma   90.00
#
_symmetry.space_group_name_H-M   'P 1'
#
loop_
_entity.id
_entity.type
_entity.pdbx_description
1 polymer ?
#
loop_
_entity_poly.entity_id
_entity_poly.type
_entity_poly.pdbx_seq_one_letter_code
_entity_poly.pdbx_strand_id
1 'polypeptide(L)' 'MRETGKVKWFNDRKGYGFIERSNGEDVFVHYSAIQNDGFKTLVQGDVVSFELVDGPKGLQAANVTKVR' A
#
# COMPACT_ATOMS: atom_id res chain seq x y z
N MET A 1 -6.45 5.66 11.60
CA MET A 1 -7.41 6.19 10.63
C MET A 1 -7.08 5.66 9.25
N ARG A 2 -8.09 5.16 8.53
CA ARG A 2 -7.85 4.57 7.22
C ARG A 2 -7.96 5.60 6.12
N GLU A 3 -7.16 5.41 5.08
CA GLU A 3 -7.18 6.25 3.88
C GLU A 3 -7.35 5.37 2.66
N THR A 4 -7.66 6.01 1.55
CA THR A 4 -7.68 5.36 0.24
C THR A 4 -6.61 5.98 -0.63
N GLY A 5 -6.00 5.16 -1.47
CA GLY A 5 -5.00 5.64 -2.41
C GLY A 5 -4.90 4.70 -3.59
N LYS A 6 -4.03 5.06 -4.52
CA LYS A 6 -3.77 4.23 -5.69
C LYS A 6 -2.35 3.70 -5.64
N VAL A 7 -2.20 2.45 -6.02
CA VAL A 7 -0.87 1.86 -6.10
C VAL A 7 -0.10 2.52 -7.23
N LYS A 8 1.00 3.17 -6.89
CA LYS A 8 1.84 3.82 -7.86
C LYS A 8 2.68 2.80 -8.61
N TRP A 9 3.29 1.88 -7.86
CA TRP A 9 3.97 0.72 -8.40
C TRP A 9 4.20 -0.27 -7.26
N PHE A 10 4.39 -1.52 -7.62
CA PHE A 10 4.67 -2.55 -6.64
C PHE A 10 5.56 -3.60 -7.29
N ASN A 11 6.62 -3.99 -6.58
CA ASN A 11 7.55 -5.01 -7.04
C ASN A 11 7.31 -6.28 -6.24
N ASP A 12 6.65 -7.25 -6.84
CA ASP A 12 6.28 -8.47 -6.13
C ASP A 12 7.47 -9.37 -5.84
N ARG A 13 8.56 -9.20 -6.56
CA ARG A 13 9.80 -9.94 -6.26
C ARG A 13 10.46 -9.45 -5.00
N LYS A 14 10.56 -8.13 -4.85
CA LYS A 14 11.16 -7.53 -3.68
C LYS A 14 10.18 -7.39 -2.55
N GLY A 15 8.88 -7.45 -2.84
CA GLY A 15 7.85 -7.43 -1.83
C GLY A 15 7.51 -6.06 -1.28
N TYR A 16 7.71 -4.99 -2.07
CA TYR A 16 7.35 -3.65 -1.61
C TYR A 16 6.99 -2.75 -2.79
N GLY A 17 6.40 -1.63 -2.45
CA GLY A 17 6.03 -0.65 -3.44
C GLY A 17 5.58 0.64 -2.78
N PHE A 18 4.88 1.47 -3.54
CA PHE A 18 4.39 2.74 -3.05
C PHE A 18 2.94 2.95 -3.45
N ILE A 19 2.20 3.55 -2.53
CA ILE A 19 0.81 3.95 -2.74
C ILE A 19 0.78 5.46 -2.75
N GLU A 20 0.11 6.04 -3.75
CA GLU A 20 -0.06 7.48 -3.83
C GLU A 20 -1.32 7.87 -3.07
N ARG A 21 -1.15 8.72 -2.05
CA ARG A 21 -2.27 9.24 -1.28
C ARG A 21 -3.05 10.25 -2.09
N SER A 22 -4.27 10.53 -1.64
CA SER A 22 -5.13 11.51 -2.31
C SER A 22 -4.51 12.90 -2.33
N ASN A 23 -3.61 13.20 -1.38
CA ASN A 23 -2.92 14.50 -1.35
C ASN A 23 -1.64 14.52 -2.19
N GLY A 24 -1.35 13.45 -2.92
CA GLY A 24 -0.20 13.38 -3.82
C GLY A 24 1.07 12.83 -3.20
N GLU A 25 1.08 12.55 -1.90
CA GLU A 25 2.26 12.00 -1.25
C GLU A 25 2.32 10.49 -1.43
N ASP A 26 3.55 9.95 -1.51
CA ASP A 26 3.75 8.53 -1.63
C ASP A 26 3.96 7.91 -0.26
N VAL A 27 3.42 6.70 -0.08
CA VAL A 27 3.55 5.95 1.16
C VAL A 27 4.12 4.58 0.84
N PHE A 28 5.14 4.18 1.58
CA PHE A 28 5.76 2.88 1.43
C PHE A 28 4.79 1.78 1.85
N VAL A 29 4.77 0.68 1.09
CA VAL A 29 3.98 -0.48 1.44
C VAL A 29 4.82 -1.75 1.25
N HIS A 30 4.77 -2.64 2.24
CA HIS A 30 5.46 -3.92 2.19
C HIS A 30 4.41 -5.02 2.06
N TYR A 31 4.78 -6.13 1.39
CA TYR A 31 3.82 -7.20 1.14
C TYR A 31 3.20 -7.74 2.43
N SER A 32 3.93 -7.71 3.53
CA SER A 32 3.41 -8.19 4.81
C SER A 32 2.26 -7.34 5.33
N ALA A 33 2.09 -6.13 4.81
CA ALA A 33 1.00 -5.25 5.21
C ALA A 33 -0.25 -5.46 4.36
N ILE A 34 -0.17 -6.27 3.32
CA ILE A 34 -1.30 -6.52 2.43
C ILE A 34 -2.16 -7.63 3.01
N GLN A 35 -3.46 -7.36 3.14
CA GLN A 35 -4.40 -8.32 3.73
C GLN A 35 -5.41 -8.78 2.71
N ASN A 36 -4.92 -9.36 1.63
CA ASN A 36 -5.76 -9.96 0.61
C ASN A 36 -5.72 -11.47 0.76
N ASP A 37 -6.86 -12.11 0.57
CA ASP A 37 -6.92 -13.56 0.53
C ASP A 37 -6.20 -14.04 -0.72
N GLY A 38 -5.22 -14.90 -0.52
CA GLY A 38 -4.51 -15.55 -1.61
C GLY A 38 -3.26 -14.82 -2.05
N PHE A 39 -3.38 -13.64 -2.61
CA PHE A 39 -2.24 -12.92 -3.18
C PHE A 39 -1.87 -11.71 -2.35
N LYS A 40 -0.59 -11.64 -1.98
CA LYS A 40 -0.05 -10.48 -1.28
C LYS A 40 0.71 -9.62 -2.27
N THR A 41 0.00 -9.19 -3.31
CA THR A 41 0.59 -8.38 -4.36
C THR A 41 -0.39 -7.30 -4.78
N LEU A 42 0.15 -6.22 -5.29
CA LEU A 42 -0.65 -5.09 -5.78
C LEU A 42 -0.24 -4.80 -7.22
N VAL A 43 -1.18 -4.25 -7.98
CA VAL A 43 -0.95 -3.89 -9.37
C VAL A 43 -1.06 -2.39 -9.49
N GLN A 44 -0.22 -1.80 -10.34
CA GLN A 44 -0.25 -0.36 -10.58
C GLN A 44 -1.66 0.07 -10.95
N GLY A 45 -2.14 1.11 -10.26
CA GLY A 45 -3.48 1.64 -10.48
C GLY A 45 -4.56 1.06 -9.59
N ASP A 46 -4.25 0.02 -8.82
CA ASP A 46 -5.22 -0.54 -7.88
C ASP A 46 -5.60 0.51 -6.83
N VAL A 47 -6.89 0.56 -6.50
CA VAL A 47 -7.36 1.41 -5.42
C VAL A 47 -7.38 0.56 -4.15
N VAL A 48 -6.71 1.06 -3.12
CA VAL A 48 -6.56 0.32 -1.86
C VAL A 48 -6.94 1.20 -0.69
N SER A 49 -7.35 0.56 0.39
CA SER A 49 -7.61 1.19 1.67
C SER A 49 -6.51 0.75 2.62
N PHE A 50 -6.00 1.67 3.41
CA PHE A 50 -4.87 1.37 4.29
C PHE A 50 -4.83 2.31 5.48
N GLU A 51 -4.02 1.94 6.47
CA GLU A 51 -3.77 2.78 7.63
C GLU A 51 -2.36 3.33 7.54
N LEU A 52 -2.18 4.56 8.01
CA LEU A 52 -0.86 5.18 8.05
C LEU A 52 -0.22 4.90 9.41
N VAL A 53 1.01 4.42 9.37
CA VAL A 53 1.80 4.20 10.59
C VAL A 53 3.20 4.74 10.36
N ASP A 54 3.85 5.14 11.45
CA ASP A 54 5.24 5.56 11.40
C ASP A 54 6.14 4.33 11.34
N GLY A 55 6.98 4.27 10.34
CA GLY A 55 7.93 3.19 10.21
C GLY A 55 9.36 3.70 10.25
N PRO A 56 10.33 2.79 10.18
CA PRO A 56 11.75 3.18 10.23
C PRO A 56 12.16 4.13 9.11
N LYS A 57 11.47 4.08 7.99
CA LYS A 57 11.79 4.91 6.82
C LYS A 57 10.77 6.03 6.63
N GLY A 58 9.94 6.30 7.63
CA GLY A 58 8.91 7.31 7.54
C GLY A 58 7.54 6.67 7.50
N LEU A 59 6.56 7.36 6.94
CA LEU A 59 5.20 6.86 6.87
C LEU A 59 5.12 5.63 5.99
N GLN A 60 4.36 4.64 6.44
CA GLN A 60 4.12 3.44 5.65
C GLN A 60 2.68 2.99 5.82
N ALA A 61 2.21 2.21 4.84
CA ALA A 61 0.86 1.68 4.85
C ALA A 61 0.80 0.39 5.64
N ALA A 62 -0.29 0.22 6.38
CA ALA A 62 -0.55 -1.00 7.14
C ALA A 62 -1.98 -1.46 6.87
N ASN A 63 -2.22 -2.74 7.04
CA ASN A 63 -3.56 -3.33 6.87
C ASN A 63 -4.17 -2.93 5.53
N VAL A 64 -3.38 -3.13 4.47
CA VAL A 64 -3.76 -2.72 3.11
C VAL A 64 -4.76 -3.73 2.55
N THR A 65 -5.89 -3.23 2.06
CA THR A 65 -6.89 -4.07 1.41
C THR A 65 -7.30 -3.42 0.10
N LYS A 66 -7.60 -4.24 -0.90
CA LYS A 66 -8.09 -3.72 -2.16
C LYS A 66 -9.53 -3.25 -2.00
N VAL A 67 -9.80 -2.07 -2.53
CA VAL A 67 -11.17 -1.55 -2.55
C VAL A 67 -11.90 -2.06 -3.79
N ARG A 68 -11.15 -2.31 -4.85
CA ARG A 68 -11.75 -2.78 -6.10
C ARG A 68 -10.89 -3.82 -6.75
#